data_67c35e9253aa4df1dc66ba6cad8db165
#
_entry.id   67c35e9253aa4df1dc66ba6cad8db165
#
_cell.length_a   1.000
_cell.length_b   1.000
_cell.length_c   1.000
_cell.angle_alpha   90.00
_cell.angle_beta   90.00
_cell.angle_gamma   90.00
#
_symmetry.space_group_name_H-M   'P 1'
#
loop_
_entity.id
_entity.type
_entity.pdbx_description
1 polymer ?
#
loop_
_entity_poly.entity_id
_entity_poly.type
_entity_poly.pdbx_seq_one_letter_code
_entity_poly.pdbx_strand_id
1 'polypeptide(L)'
;MNPREYLEILHIAERLKDTTRHCTTSKRRIESVAEHSWRISLMAFLLKDEFPNADIDKVISMCLIHDLGECFTGDIPTFLKTDHDRDIEDSLLSQWVNTLPENISTRMTELYSEMNKQETQESKIYKALDKLEAVIQHNESPIDTWSENEYELNQTYAFDVVQFSSWLTSLRKEILSDTLHKIDSETKES
;
A
#
# COMPACT_ATOMS: atom_id res chain seq x y z
N MET A 1 -18.92 20.48 3.22
CA MET A 1 -18.04 20.57 2.01
C MET A 1 -18.90 21.03 0.83
N ASN A 2 -18.48 22.09 0.15
CA ASN A 2 -19.13 22.52 -1.09
C ASN A 2 -18.51 21.85 -2.33
N PRO A 3 -19.15 21.91 -3.52
CA PRO A 3 -18.62 21.24 -4.72
C PRO A 3 -17.22 21.73 -5.17
N ARG A 4 -16.84 22.98 -4.91
CA ARG A 4 -15.52 23.49 -5.26
C ARG A 4 -14.44 22.87 -4.36
N GLU A 5 -14.65 22.85 -3.05
CA GLU A 5 -13.77 22.18 -2.08
C GLU A 5 -13.58 20.69 -2.44
N TYR A 6 -14.66 20.01 -2.83
CA TYR A 6 -14.59 18.61 -3.28
C TYR A 6 -13.66 18.44 -4.49
N LEU A 7 -13.78 19.31 -5.50
CA LEU A 7 -12.91 19.25 -6.69
C LEU A 7 -11.45 19.57 -6.35
N GLU A 8 -11.19 20.49 -5.45
CA GLU A 8 -9.83 20.84 -5.01
C GLU A 8 -9.14 19.65 -4.32
N ILE A 9 -9.87 18.90 -3.50
CA ILE A 9 -9.36 17.66 -2.89
C ILE A 9 -9.01 16.64 -3.97
N LEU A 10 -9.91 16.43 -4.94
CA LEU A 10 -9.67 15.49 -6.03
C LEU A 10 -8.49 15.90 -6.93
N HIS A 11 -8.27 17.21 -7.14
CA HIS A 11 -7.11 17.70 -7.91
C HIS A 11 -5.77 17.41 -7.20
N ILE A 12 -5.74 17.38 -5.86
CA ILE A 12 -4.53 16.93 -5.14
C ILE A 12 -4.37 15.42 -5.27
N ALA A 13 -5.43 14.64 -5.02
CA ALA A 13 -5.37 13.19 -5.12
C ALA A 13 -5.05 12.68 -6.54
N GLU A 14 -5.38 13.47 -7.57
CA GLU A 14 -5.06 13.16 -8.97
C GLU A 14 -3.56 12.95 -9.21
N ARG A 15 -2.70 13.62 -8.44
CA ARG A 15 -1.24 13.49 -8.55
C ARG A 15 -0.74 12.06 -8.35
N LEU A 16 -1.45 11.23 -7.57
CA LEU A 16 -1.09 9.83 -7.37
C LEU A 16 -1.14 8.99 -8.66
N LYS A 17 -1.84 9.45 -9.69
CA LYS A 17 -1.85 8.79 -11.00
C LYS A 17 -0.50 8.92 -11.72
N ASP A 18 0.21 10.02 -11.49
CA ASP A 18 1.51 10.31 -12.08
C ASP A 18 2.67 10.02 -11.10
N THR A 19 2.38 9.82 -9.81
CA THR A 19 3.35 9.35 -8.83
C THR A 19 3.61 7.87 -9.07
N THR A 20 4.83 7.54 -9.49
CA THR A 20 5.22 6.19 -9.88
C THR A 20 5.89 5.46 -8.73
N ARG A 21 5.58 4.18 -8.59
CA ARG A 21 6.20 3.25 -7.66
C ARG A 21 7.47 2.66 -8.29
N HIS A 22 8.24 1.95 -7.46
CA HIS A 22 9.46 1.26 -7.88
C HIS A 22 9.21 0.06 -8.82
N CYS A 23 8.06 -0.60 -8.72
CA CYS A 23 7.75 -1.80 -9.48
C CYS A 23 7.05 -1.53 -10.82
N THR A 24 7.05 -2.54 -11.69
CA THR A 24 6.38 -2.52 -12.99
C THR A 24 5.16 -3.44 -13.01
N THR A 25 4.25 -3.19 -13.93
CA THR A 25 3.16 -4.11 -14.24
C THR A 25 3.66 -5.29 -15.10
N SER A 26 2.84 -6.33 -15.25
CA SER A 26 3.13 -7.48 -16.13
C SER A 26 3.44 -7.09 -17.59
N LYS A 27 3.03 -5.91 -18.03
CA LYS A 27 3.30 -5.34 -19.37
C LYS A 27 4.42 -4.29 -19.38
N ARG A 28 5.29 -4.30 -18.40
CA ARG A 28 6.46 -3.43 -18.27
C ARG A 28 6.17 -1.92 -18.16
N ARG A 29 4.94 -1.54 -17.83
CA ARG A 29 4.63 -0.17 -17.48
C ARG A 29 4.94 0.03 -15.99
N ILE A 30 5.54 1.16 -15.64
CA ILE A 30 5.73 1.52 -14.24
C ILE A 30 4.35 1.66 -13.57
N GLU A 31 4.17 1.07 -12.39
CA GLU A 31 2.95 1.18 -11.60
C GLU A 31 2.82 2.57 -10.98
N SER A 32 1.59 3.10 -10.88
CA SER A 32 1.31 4.31 -10.13
C SER A 32 0.83 3.99 -8.70
N VAL A 33 1.03 4.94 -7.79
CA VAL A 33 0.52 4.84 -6.40
C VAL A 33 -1.01 4.73 -6.35
N ALA A 34 -1.70 5.38 -7.30
CA ALA A 34 -3.16 5.25 -7.41
C ALA A 34 -3.61 3.82 -7.74
N GLU A 35 -2.85 3.10 -8.58
CA GLU A 35 -3.14 1.70 -8.94
C GLU A 35 -2.89 0.76 -7.76
N HIS A 36 -1.82 0.96 -7.02
CA HIS A 36 -1.56 0.27 -5.76
C HIS A 36 -2.70 0.48 -4.75
N SER A 37 -3.06 1.73 -4.48
CA SER A 37 -4.14 2.07 -3.54
C SER A 37 -5.49 1.46 -3.96
N TRP A 38 -5.80 1.44 -5.27
CA TRP A 38 -6.96 0.74 -5.79
C TRP A 38 -6.88 -0.77 -5.52
N ARG A 39 -5.73 -1.39 -5.78
CA ARG A 39 -5.57 -2.83 -5.65
C ARG A 39 -5.66 -3.30 -4.20
N ILE A 40 -5.03 -2.62 -3.26
CA ILE A 40 -5.16 -2.98 -1.84
C ILE A 40 -6.59 -2.76 -1.32
N SER A 41 -7.32 -1.76 -1.85
CA SER A 41 -8.74 -1.57 -1.53
C SER A 41 -9.61 -2.72 -2.05
N LEU A 42 -9.32 -3.23 -3.25
CA LEU A 42 -9.97 -4.43 -3.78
C LEU A 42 -9.63 -5.67 -2.95
N MET A 43 -8.37 -5.83 -2.54
CA MET A 43 -7.95 -6.93 -1.66
C MET A 43 -8.73 -6.89 -0.34
N ALA A 44 -8.88 -5.71 0.28
CA ALA A 44 -9.67 -5.54 1.50
C ALA A 44 -11.14 -5.92 1.27
N PHE A 45 -11.75 -5.46 0.18
CA PHE A 45 -13.14 -5.80 -0.17
C PHE A 45 -13.36 -7.31 -0.27
N LEU A 46 -12.42 -8.05 -0.86
CA LEU A 46 -12.50 -9.50 -1.04
C LEU A 46 -12.31 -10.29 0.26
N LEU A 47 -11.77 -9.67 1.32
CA LEU A 47 -11.49 -10.32 2.61
C LEU A 47 -12.64 -10.23 3.63
N LYS A 48 -13.78 -9.68 3.25
CA LYS A 48 -14.87 -9.40 4.19
C LYS A 48 -15.32 -10.63 4.98
N ASP A 49 -15.43 -11.77 4.34
CA ASP A 49 -15.88 -13.02 4.98
C ASP A 49 -14.78 -13.68 5.82
N GLU A 50 -13.51 -13.37 5.57
CA GLU A 50 -12.36 -13.88 6.34
C GLU A 50 -12.16 -13.13 7.67
N PHE A 51 -12.69 -11.91 7.78
CA PHE A 51 -12.59 -11.06 8.95
C PHE A 51 -13.96 -10.54 9.43
N PRO A 52 -14.87 -11.45 9.87
CA PRO A 52 -16.25 -11.09 10.18
C PRO A 52 -16.40 -10.12 11.37
N ASN A 53 -15.36 -9.95 12.20
CA ASN A 53 -15.34 -9.06 13.35
C ASN A 53 -14.64 -7.71 13.08
N ALA A 54 -14.06 -7.52 11.89
CA ALA A 54 -13.41 -6.28 11.50
C ALA A 54 -14.36 -5.40 10.67
N ASP A 55 -14.23 -4.09 10.84
CA ASP A 55 -14.86 -3.10 9.96
C ASP A 55 -14.08 -2.98 8.65
N ILE A 56 -14.45 -3.82 7.67
CA ILE A 56 -13.78 -3.85 6.36
C ILE A 56 -14.00 -2.56 5.57
N ASP A 57 -15.12 -1.85 5.75
CA ASP A 57 -15.32 -0.56 5.10
C ASP A 57 -14.32 0.49 5.62
N LYS A 58 -13.96 0.40 6.91
CA LYS A 58 -12.87 1.20 7.48
C LYS A 58 -11.50 0.79 6.93
N VAL A 59 -11.22 -0.52 6.78
CA VAL A 59 -9.99 -1.01 6.14
C VAL A 59 -9.87 -0.48 4.70
N ILE A 60 -10.95 -0.56 3.91
CA ILE A 60 -10.98 0.00 2.54
C ILE A 60 -10.69 1.51 2.57
N SER A 61 -11.26 2.23 3.53
CA SER A 61 -10.98 3.67 3.68
C SER A 61 -9.52 3.95 3.98
N MET A 62 -8.89 3.14 4.86
CA MET A 62 -7.44 3.22 5.13
C MET A 62 -6.61 2.95 3.86
N CYS A 63 -6.94 1.89 3.13
CA CYS A 63 -6.27 1.53 1.88
C CYS A 63 -6.35 2.63 0.81
N LEU A 64 -7.49 3.33 0.72
CA LEU A 64 -7.67 4.41 -0.26
C LEU A 64 -6.84 5.66 0.03
N ILE A 65 -6.58 5.95 1.31
CA ILE A 65 -5.96 7.22 1.70
C ILE A 65 -4.51 7.10 2.17
N HIS A 66 -3.98 5.88 2.36
CA HIS A 66 -2.71 5.66 3.07
C HIS A 66 -1.52 6.39 2.47
N ASP A 67 -1.43 6.45 1.16
CA ASP A 67 -0.33 7.08 0.42
C ASP A 67 -0.66 8.49 -0.11
N LEU A 68 -1.71 9.17 0.41
CA LEU A 68 -2.01 10.54 -0.01
C LEU A 68 -0.88 11.54 0.31
N GLY A 69 0.00 11.22 1.26
CA GLY A 69 1.21 11.98 1.54
C GLY A 69 2.14 12.07 0.32
N GLU A 70 2.19 11.03 -0.48
CA GLU A 70 3.03 10.95 -1.67
C GLU A 70 2.58 11.88 -2.81
N CYS A 71 1.38 12.48 -2.71
CA CYS A 71 1.00 13.62 -3.56
C CYS A 71 1.96 14.81 -3.44
N PHE A 72 2.74 14.88 -2.36
CA PHE A 72 3.63 16.01 -2.01
C PHE A 72 5.10 15.64 -2.10
N THR A 73 5.46 14.37 -1.86
CA THR A 73 6.85 13.89 -1.79
C THR A 73 7.24 12.97 -2.93
N GLY A 74 6.27 12.35 -3.59
CA GLY A 74 6.50 11.18 -4.44
C GLY A 74 6.70 9.90 -3.63
N ASP A 75 6.68 8.75 -4.30
CA ASP A 75 6.98 7.46 -3.68
C ASP A 75 8.50 7.29 -3.54
N ILE A 76 8.92 6.90 -2.34
CA ILE A 76 10.30 6.50 -2.04
C ILE A 76 10.26 5.01 -1.66
N PRO A 77 10.97 4.13 -2.39
CA PRO A 77 11.01 2.70 -2.08
C PRO A 77 11.31 2.44 -0.61
N THR A 78 10.57 1.54 0.04
CA THR A 78 10.64 1.31 1.49
C THR A 78 12.06 1.05 2.00
N PHE A 79 12.92 0.39 1.21
CA PHE A 79 14.32 0.11 1.56
C PHE A 79 15.27 1.31 1.38
N LEU A 80 14.81 2.42 0.79
CA LEU A 80 15.53 3.70 0.69
C LEU A 80 14.94 4.78 1.60
N LYS A 81 13.67 4.65 2.00
CA LYS A 81 12.92 5.65 2.77
C LYS A 81 13.48 5.78 4.19
N THR A 82 14.01 6.96 4.51
CA THR A 82 14.55 7.28 5.84
C THR A 82 13.46 7.78 6.80
N ASP A 83 13.74 7.86 8.09
CA ASP A 83 12.82 8.45 9.07
C ASP A 83 12.58 9.94 8.77
N HIS A 84 13.60 10.65 8.28
CA HIS A 84 13.45 12.06 7.87
C HIS A 84 12.46 12.23 6.69
N ASP A 85 12.49 11.31 5.72
CA ASP A 85 11.53 11.32 4.59
C ASP A 85 10.10 11.08 5.08
N ARG A 86 9.92 10.18 6.06
CA ARG A 86 8.62 9.93 6.70
C ARG A 86 8.11 11.15 7.44
N ASP A 87 8.96 11.80 8.22
CA ASP A 87 8.60 13.02 8.97
C ASP A 87 8.16 14.16 8.04
N ILE A 88 8.82 14.32 6.89
CA ILE A 88 8.45 15.32 5.88
C ILE A 88 7.09 14.98 5.29
N GLU A 89 6.89 13.74 4.86
CA GLU A 89 5.64 13.28 4.25
C GLU A 89 4.46 13.43 5.22
N ASP A 90 4.61 12.95 6.47
CA ASP A 90 3.60 13.06 7.52
C ASP A 90 3.26 14.53 7.84
N SER A 91 4.28 15.40 7.86
CA SER A 91 4.10 16.82 8.10
C SER A 91 3.29 17.49 6.97
N LEU A 92 3.65 17.24 5.71
CA LEU A 92 2.95 17.80 4.54
C LEU A 92 1.52 17.27 4.44
N LEU A 93 1.33 15.97 4.66
CA LEU A 93 0.01 15.35 4.70
C LEU A 93 -0.86 15.96 5.79
N SER A 94 -0.33 16.09 7.02
CA SER A 94 -1.06 16.68 8.15
C SER A 94 -1.42 18.15 7.89
N GLN A 95 -0.50 18.93 7.34
CA GLN A 95 -0.78 20.32 6.96
C GLN A 95 -1.93 20.40 5.96
N TRP A 96 -1.92 19.56 4.92
CA TRP A 96 -2.98 19.51 3.92
C TRP A 96 -4.32 19.06 4.53
N VAL A 97 -4.34 17.98 5.32
CA VAL A 97 -5.55 17.47 5.99
C VAL A 97 -6.19 18.56 6.86
N ASN A 98 -5.40 19.40 7.54
CA ASN A 98 -5.89 20.49 8.36
C ASN A 98 -6.54 21.63 7.54
N THR A 99 -6.32 21.70 6.23
CA THR A 99 -7.00 22.67 5.34
C THR A 99 -8.37 22.18 4.85
N LEU A 100 -8.70 20.92 5.05
CA LEU A 100 -9.94 20.31 4.58
C LEU A 100 -11.14 20.73 5.44
N PRO A 101 -12.39 20.61 4.90
CA PRO A 101 -13.58 20.80 5.72
C PRO A 101 -13.54 19.95 6.99
N GLU A 102 -13.96 20.53 8.11
CA GLU A 102 -13.80 19.98 9.48
C GLU A 102 -14.18 18.49 9.59
N ASN A 103 -15.32 18.11 9.03
CA ASN A 103 -15.81 16.72 9.08
C ASN A 103 -14.93 15.74 8.28
N ILE A 104 -14.24 16.20 7.23
CA ILE A 104 -13.30 15.38 6.45
C ILE A 104 -11.96 15.34 7.18
N SER A 105 -11.45 16.48 7.61
CA SER A 105 -10.20 16.60 8.37
C SER A 105 -10.21 15.71 9.62
N THR A 106 -11.28 15.78 10.43
CA THR A 106 -11.43 14.94 11.63
C THR A 106 -11.37 13.45 11.28
N ARG A 107 -12.18 13.00 10.31
CA ARG A 107 -12.22 11.59 9.91
C ARG A 107 -10.88 11.09 9.38
N MET A 108 -10.18 11.87 8.54
CA MET A 108 -8.86 11.49 8.02
C MET A 108 -7.81 11.44 9.13
N THR A 109 -7.81 12.42 10.04
CA THR A 109 -6.90 12.44 11.20
C THR A 109 -7.09 11.23 12.10
N GLU A 110 -8.33 10.82 12.37
CA GLU A 110 -8.64 9.61 13.15
C GLU A 110 -8.13 8.35 12.47
N LEU A 111 -8.36 8.20 11.14
CA LEU A 111 -7.87 7.06 10.37
C LEU A 111 -6.34 6.99 10.36
N TYR A 112 -5.64 8.10 10.06
CA TYR A 112 -4.16 8.12 10.08
C TYR A 112 -3.60 7.84 11.48
N SER A 113 -4.23 8.38 12.55
CA SER A 113 -3.83 8.06 13.93
C SER A 113 -3.97 6.57 14.24
N GLU A 114 -5.05 5.92 13.78
CA GLU A 114 -5.27 4.48 13.97
C GLU A 114 -4.28 3.65 13.13
N MET A 115 -4.04 4.07 11.88
CA MET A 115 -3.06 3.43 10.98
C MET A 115 -1.65 3.48 11.57
N ASN A 116 -1.24 4.62 12.14
CA ASN A 116 0.10 4.78 12.72
C ASN A 116 0.29 3.98 14.02
N LYS A 117 -0.76 3.82 14.84
CA LYS A 117 -0.68 3.05 16.08
C LYS A 117 -0.59 1.54 15.87
N GLN A 118 -1.17 1.02 14.79
CA GLN A 118 -1.18 -0.42 14.48
C GLN A 118 -1.73 -1.31 15.62
N GLU A 119 -2.68 -0.81 16.39
CA GLU A 119 -3.24 -1.52 17.55
C GLU A 119 -4.52 -2.29 17.19
N THR A 120 -5.38 -1.72 16.34
CA THR A 120 -6.66 -2.32 15.95
C THR A 120 -6.49 -3.43 14.91
N GLN A 121 -7.50 -4.29 14.79
CA GLN A 121 -7.50 -5.33 13.76
C GLN A 121 -7.52 -4.70 12.36
N GLU A 122 -8.28 -3.64 12.17
CA GLU A 122 -8.39 -2.91 10.91
C GLU A 122 -7.06 -2.33 10.45
N SER A 123 -6.34 -1.65 11.35
CA SER A 123 -5.02 -1.07 11.02
C SER A 123 -3.98 -2.15 10.69
N LYS A 124 -4.05 -3.31 11.36
CA LYS A 124 -3.17 -4.45 11.07
C LYS A 124 -3.51 -5.11 9.73
N ILE A 125 -4.81 -5.26 9.40
CA ILE A 125 -5.25 -5.79 8.10
C ILE A 125 -4.76 -4.86 7.01
N TYR A 126 -5.07 -3.56 7.09
CA TYR A 126 -4.59 -2.57 6.13
C TYR A 126 -3.08 -2.71 5.89
N LYS A 127 -2.27 -2.70 6.97
CA LYS A 127 -0.81 -2.75 6.86
C LYS A 127 -0.29 -4.06 6.27
N ALA A 128 -0.96 -5.17 6.55
CA ALA A 128 -0.65 -6.44 5.92
C ALA A 128 -0.92 -6.40 4.42
N LEU A 129 -2.08 -5.87 3.99
CA LEU A 129 -2.45 -5.78 2.58
C LEU A 129 -1.51 -4.88 1.79
N ASP A 130 -1.14 -3.71 2.33
CA ASP A 130 -0.16 -2.81 1.75
C ASP A 130 1.16 -3.53 1.43
N LYS A 131 1.74 -4.22 2.43
CA LYS A 131 2.99 -4.95 2.24
C LYS A 131 2.87 -6.19 1.36
N LEU A 132 1.74 -6.92 1.43
CA LEU A 132 1.52 -8.12 0.60
C LEU A 132 1.35 -7.76 -0.87
N GLU A 133 0.64 -6.67 -1.16
CA GLU A 133 0.41 -6.20 -2.52
C GLU A 133 1.72 -5.90 -3.23
N ALA A 134 2.67 -5.27 -2.56
CA ALA A 134 3.99 -4.98 -3.13
C ALA A 134 4.71 -6.26 -3.60
N VAL A 135 4.66 -7.36 -2.83
CA VAL A 135 5.26 -8.64 -3.25
C VAL A 135 4.46 -9.29 -4.39
N ILE A 136 3.12 -9.20 -4.35
CA ILE A 136 2.27 -9.71 -5.43
C ILE A 136 2.60 -8.98 -6.73
N GLN A 137 2.74 -7.66 -6.69
CA GLN A 137 3.08 -6.86 -7.88
C GLN A 137 4.47 -7.23 -8.44
N HIS A 138 5.47 -7.46 -7.58
CA HIS A 138 6.76 -7.96 -8.03
C HIS A 138 6.64 -9.34 -8.67
N ASN A 139 5.87 -10.26 -8.10
CA ASN A 139 5.64 -11.58 -8.69
C ASN A 139 4.96 -11.52 -10.06
N GLU A 140 4.17 -10.49 -10.34
CA GLU A 140 3.52 -10.28 -11.63
C GLU A 140 4.41 -9.52 -12.64
N SER A 141 5.38 -8.73 -12.17
CA SER A 141 6.31 -8.02 -13.06
C SER A 141 7.35 -8.97 -13.66
N PRO A 142 7.90 -8.67 -14.87
CA PRO A 142 9.00 -9.46 -15.42
C PRO A 142 10.21 -9.45 -14.50
N ILE A 143 10.87 -10.60 -14.31
CA ILE A 143 11.96 -10.73 -13.34
C ILE A 143 13.20 -9.87 -13.67
N ASP A 144 13.44 -9.60 -14.94
CA ASP A 144 14.53 -8.71 -15.38
C ASP A 144 14.31 -7.23 -15.01
N THR A 145 13.13 -6.91 -14.43
CA THR A 145 12.85 -5.60 -13.83
C THR A 145 13.16 -5.56 -12.33
N TRP A 146 13.50 -6.70 -11.72
CA TRP A 146 13.86 -6.78 -10.32
C TRP A 146 15.31 -6.30 -10.11
N SER A 147 15.53 -5.51 -9.07
CA SER A 147 16.86 -5.19 -8.59
C SER A 147 17.45 -6.37 -7.80
N GLU A 148 18.77 -6.41 -7.65
CA GLU A 148 19.47 -7.55 -7.04
C GLU A 148 18.98 -7.87 -5.62
N ASN A 149 18.67 -6.84 -4.82
CA ASN A 149 18.17 -7.01 -3.46
C ASN A 149 16.72 -7.53 -3.40
N GLU A 150 15.94 -7.40 -4.45
CA GLU A 150 14.53 -7.82 -4.47
C GLU A 150 14.37 -9.34 -4.54
N TYR A 151 15.37 -10.04 -5.05
CA TYR A 151 15.38 -11.51 -5.02
C TYR A 151 15.30 -12.05 -3.59
N GLU A 152 16.02 -11.46 -2.65
CA GLU A 152 15.97 -11.84 -1.23
C GLU A 152 14.80 -11.18 -0.51
N LEU A 153 14.55 -9.90 -0.78
CA LEU A 153 13.49 -9.13 -0.13
C LEU A 153 12.11 -9.76 -0.36
N ASN A 154 11.78 -10.13 -1.60
CA ASN A 154 10.49 -10.72 -1.93
C ASN A 154 10.26 -12.09 -1.28
N GLN A 155 11.33 -12.79 -0.87
CA GLN A 155 11.21 -14.02 -0.11
C GLN A 155 10.91 -13.78 1.38
N THR A 156 11.32 -12.66 1.96
CA THR A 156 11.30 -12.40 3.40
C THR A 156 10.32 -11.31 3.84
N TYR A 157 9.99 -10.37 2.97
CA TYR A 157 9.15 -9.21 3.27
C TYR A 157 7.73 -9.58 3.71
N ALA A 158 7.12 -8.79 4.58
CA ALA A 158 5.74 -8.90 5.06
C ALA A 158 5.38 -10.10 5.95
N PHE A 159 6.31 -11.00 6.30
CA PHE A 159 6.01 -12.10 7.23
C PHE A 159 5.71 -11.61 8.66
N ASP A 160 6.31 -10.52 9.07
CA ASP A 160 6.11 -9.91 10.39
C ASP A 160 4.68 -9.41 10.58
N VAL A 161 4.12 -8.73 9.57
CA VAL A 161 2.82 -8.07 9.65
C VAL A 161 1.61 -8.99 9.48
N VAL A 162 1.81 -10.23 9.03
CA VAL A 162 0.70 -11.20 8.82
C VAL A 162 0.47 -12.15 9.99
N GLN A 163 1.35 -12.16 11.01
CA GLN A 163 1.34 -13.15 12.09
C GLN A 163 0.07 -13.14 12.95
N PHE A 164 -0.66 -12.04 12.99
CA PHE A 164 -1.90 -11.93 13.75
C PHE A 164 -3.08 -12.70 13.15
N SER A 165 -2.94 -13.18 11.90
CA SER A 165 -3.99 -13.91 11.17
C SER A 165 -3.43 -15.15 10.49
N SER A 166 -4.04 -16.31 10.78
CA SER A 166 -3.68 -17.56 10.11
C SER A 166 -3.97 -17.54 8.61
N TRP A 167 -5.05 -16.85 8.20
CA TRP A 167 -5.41 -16.69 6.80
C TRP A 167 -4.37 -15.86 6.04
N LEU A 168 -3.99 -14.68 6.56
CA LEU A 168 -2.96 -13.84 5.94
C LEU A 168 -1.58 -14.51 5.95
N THR A 169 -1.26 -15.27 6.99
CA THR A 169 -0.04 -16.09 7.04
C THR A 169 -0.04 -17.14 5.92
N SER A 170 -1.19 -17.78 5.66
CA SER A 170 -1.33 -18.73 4.57
C SER A 170 -1.22 -18.05 3.20
N LEU A 171 -1.88 -16.91 3.02
CA LEU A 171 -1.75 -16.09 1.80
C LEU A 171 -0.29 -15.71 1.54
N ARG A 172 0.46 -15.26 2.58
CA ARG A 172 1.88 -14.92 2.40
C ARG A 172 2.74 -16.10 2.00
N LYS A 173 2.39 -17.34 2.42
CA LYS A 173 3.09 -18.56 1.99
C LYS A 173 2.81 -18.90 0.53
N GLU A 174 1.58 -18.71 0.04
CA GLU A 174 1.27 -18.87 -1.39
C GLU A 174 2.03 -17.83 -2.23
N ILE A 175 2.06 -16.56 -1.80
CA ILE A 175 2.86 -15.50 -2.44
C ILE A 175 4.35 -15.87 -2.48
N LEU A 176 4.90 -16.48 -1.40
CA LEU A 176 6.28 -16.98 -1.40
C LEU A 176 6.48 -18.12 -2.41
N SER A 177 5.52 -19.04 -2.51
CA SER A 177 5.57 -20.12 -3.51
C SER A 177 5.66 -19.56 -4.93
N ASP A 178 4.87 -18.53 -5.24
CA ASP A 178 4.92 -17.83 -6.53
C ASP A 178 6.26 -17.13 -6.77
N THR A 179 6.81 -16.47 -5.72
CA THR A 179 8.14 -15.85 -5.77
C THR A 179 9.23 -16.86 -6.13
N LEU A 180 9.25 -17.99 -5.41
CA LEU A 180 10.24 -19.05 -5.63
C LEU A 180 10.10 -19.69 -7.01
N HIS A 181 8.87 -19.95 -7.45
CA HIS A 181 8.60 -20.50 -8.78
C HIS A 181 9.09 -19.54 -9.88
N LYS A 182 8.87 -18.25 -9.70
CA LYS A 182 9.34 -17.23 -10.65
C LYS A 182 10.86 -17.19 -10.74
N ILE A 183 11.56 -17.20 -9.61
CA ILE A 183 13.04 -17.24 -9.57
C ILE A 183 13.58 -18.50 -10.25
N ASP A 184 12.99 -19.68 -9.94
CA ASP A 184 13.43 -20.96 -10.50
C ASP A 184 13.17 -21.09 -12.01
N SER A 185 12.08 -20.53 -12.52
CA SER A 185 11.74 -20.66 -13.95
C SER A 185 12.69 -19.86 -14.84
N GLU A 186 13.11 -18.69 -14.39
CA GLU A 186 13.97 -17.80 -15.17
C GLU A 186 15.45 -18.18 -15.09
N THR A 187 15.91 -18.81 -13.98
CA THR A 187 17.26 -19.37 -13.89
C THR A 187 17.48 -20.59 -14.80
N LYS A 188 16.40 -21.19 -15.31
CA LYS A 188 16.48 -22.34 -16.26
C LYS A 188 16.47 -21.91 -17.74
N GLU A 189 16.09 -20.68 -18.04
CA GLU A 189 16.05 -20.11 -19.40
C GLU A 189 17.28 -19.27 -19.73
N SER A 190 18.15 -18.99 -18.76
CA SER A 190 19.42 -18.23 -18.88
C SER A 190 20.59 -19.18 -19.03
#